data_5f5eee736af91c4f54f1b8a96611bbe6
#
_entry.id   5f5eee736af91c4f54f1b8a96611bbe6
#
_cell.length_a   1.000
_cell.length_b   1.000
_cell.length_c   1.000
_cell.angle_alpha   90.00
_cell.angle_beta   90.00
_cell.angle_gamma   90.00
#
_symmetry.space_group_name_H-M   'P 1'
#
loop_
_entity.id
_entity.type
_entity.pdbx_description
1 polymer ?
#
loop_
_entity_poly.entity_id
_entity_poly.type
_entity_poly.pdbx_seq_one_letter_code
_entity_poly.pdbx_strand_id
1 'polypeptide(L)'
;MAVSIREGDVDDIAAAVPLLNEVDSTRVATEAGSRHRLLAAPPEARRNWWAARDGESLVGWASAGVDHDTTARSGYLGVWILESHRRRGIGTVLVGRALAHLGDSTRIQASASEAGRGFPERYGFRHTHTRRVSGVDPRAVDTGELDSAEAAIASLLEVGPEQVFVVDAESVLDEPGDDVIDAVEYDQWLRDYWEHPDLDLALSQAAVADGRAVAVAYVSVDRESRRALNSYTGSLRAYRGRGFARLAKLAAMRRLAGADIELVLTENDETNAPMLAINDRLGYRPIESRYAYVLDRRAK
;
A
#
# COMPACT_ATOMS: atom_id res chain seq x y z
N MET A 1 21.06 0.47 27.93
CA MET A 1 21.45 1.81 27.40
C MET A 1 20.19 2.60 27.08
N ALA A 2 20.25 3.93 27.06
CA ALA A 2 19.07 4.72 26.67
C ALA A 2 18.89 4.66 25.14
N VAL A 3 17.67 4.47 24.68
CA VAL A 3 17.36 4.50 23.24
C VAL A 3 17.59 5.90 22.70
N SER A 4 18.41 6.02 21.67
CA SER A 4 18.63 7.28 20.95
C SER A 4 17.59 7.42 19.83
N ILE A 5 17.07 8.63 19.63
CA ILE A 5 16.12 8.92 18.55
C ILE A 5 16.65 10.13 17.78
N ARG A 6 16.89 9.95 16.48
CA ARG A 6 17.39 11.00 15.60
C ARG A 6 16.58 11.04 14.30
N GLU A 7 16.78 12.07 13.52
CA GLU A 7 16.39 12.07 12.12
C GLU A 7 17.13 10.97 11.39
N GLY A 8 16.45 10.23 10.52
CA GLY A 8 17.02 9.12 9.80
C GLY A 8 17.88 9.57 8.64
N ASP A 9 18.86 8.79 8.28
CA ASP A 9 19.68 8.94 7.08
C ASP A 9 19.38 7.82 6.06
N VAL A 10 19.98 7.91 4.89
CA VAL A 10 19.75 6.97 3.79
C VAL A 10 20.18 5.55 4.15
N ASP A 11 21.20 5.40 5.01
CA ASP A 11 21.70 4.08 5.41
C ASP A 11 20.76 3.39 6.41
N ASP A 12 19.94 4.16 7.13
CA ASP A 12 18.93 3.58 8.02
C ASP A 12 17.82 2.83 7.27
N ILE A 13 17.60 3.13 5.97
CA ILE A 13 16.51 2.53 5.19
C ILE A 13 16.69 1.02 5.08
N ALA A 14 17.91 0.55 4.82
CA ALA A 14 18.21 -0.88 4.75
C ALA A 14 17.89 -1.59 6.08
N ALA A 15 18.24 -0.96 7.22
CA ALA A 15 17.94 -1.51 8.54
C ALA A 15 16.44 -1.42 8.90
N ALA A 16 15.70 -0.49 8.29
CA ALA A 16 14.27 -0.32 8.55
C ALA A 16 13.41 -1.44 7.94
N VAL A 17 13.79 -2.00 6.79
CA VAL A 17 12.97 -3.01 6.10
C VAL A 17 12.72 -4.26 6.96
N PRO A 18 13.73 -4.91 7.56
CA PRO A 18 13.50 -6.04 8.47
C PRO A 18 12.60 -5.67 9.66
N LEU A 19 12.83 -4.50 10.26
CA LEU A 19 12.00 -4.01 11.36
C LEU A 19 10.55 -3.82 10.94
N LEU A 20 10.32 -3.20 9.78
CA LEU A 20 8.97 -2.95 9.26
C LEU A 20 8.24 -4.27 9.00
N ASN A 21 8.92 -5.25 8.40
CA ASN A 21 8.35 -6.57 8.08
C ASN A 21 8.12 -7.42 9.36
N GLU A 22 8.95 -7.25 10.42
CA GLU A 22 8.73 -7.91 11.71
C GLU A 22 7.54 -7.31 12.47
N VAL A 23 7.43 -5.97 12.48
CA VAL A 23 6.36 -5.27 13.21
C VAL A 23 5.02 -5.39 12.50
N ASP A 24 5.04 -5.48 11.18
CA ASP A 24 3.88 -5.59 10.32
C ASP A 24 4.04 -6.81 9.39
N SER A 25 3.60 -7.96 9.86
CA SER A 25 3.72 -9.24 9.15
C SER A 25 2.92 -9.31 7.84
N THR A 26 2.03 -8.37 7.60
CA THR A 26 1.24 -8.26 6.36
C THR A 26 1.81 -7.24 5.37
N ARG A 27 2.95 -6.66 5.69
CA ARG A 27 3.65 -5.75 4.79
C ARG A 27 4.43 -6.52 3.73
N VAL A 28 4.41 -6.01 2.52
CA VAL A 28 5.31 -6.39 1.43
C VAL A 28 6.10 -5.16 1.04
N ALA A 29 7.37 -5.11 1.40
CA ALA A 29 8.24 -4.00 1.09
C ALA A 29 9.69 -4.46 0.99
N THR A 30 10.38 -4.02 -0.06
CA THR A 30 11.80 -4.23 -0.26
C THR A 30 12.62 -3.00 0.13
N GLU A 31 13.94 -3.14 0.21
CA GLU A 31 14.81 -1.98 0.38
C GLU A 31 14.70 -1.03 -0.81
N ALA A 32 14.69 -1.56 -2.04
CA ALA A 32 14.57 -0.77 -3.26
C ALA A 32 13.27 0.06 -3.27
N GLY A 33 12.12 -0.57 -2.96
CA GLY A 33 10.84 0.11 -2.88
C GLY A 33 10.77 1.12 -1.73
N SER A 34 11.39 0.82 -0.59
CA SER A 34 11.46 1.76 0.53
C SER A 34 12.32 2.97 0.21
N ARG A 35 13.47 2.78 -0.46
CA ARG A 35 14.32 3.87 -0.96
C ARG A 35 13.59 4.72 -1.98
N HIS A 36 12.94 4.10 -2.97
CA HIS A 36 12.15 4.81 -3.97
C HIS A 36 11.10 5.69 -3.31
N ARG A 37 10.29 5.13 -2.43
CA ARG A 37 9.22 5.82 -1.71
C ARG A 37 9.70 7.03 -0.91
N LEU A 38 10.88 6.95 -0.31
CA LEU A 38 11.43 8.01 0.55
C LEU A 38 12.24 9.05 -0.23
N LEU A 39 12.97 8.65 -1.28
CA LEU A 39 13.98 9.47 -1.93
C LEU A 39 13.54 10.01 -3.31
N ALA A 40 12.67 9.29 -4.05
CA ALA A 40 12.20 9.72 -5.37
C ALA A 40 11.02 10.71 -5.29
N ALA A 41 10.41 10.88 -4.12
CA ALA A 41 9.32 11.82 -3.94
C ALA A 41 9.77 13.27 -4.18
N PRO A 42 8.94 14.11 -4.81
CA PRO A 42 9.26 15.52 -5.02
C PRO A 42 9.30 16.28 -3.68
N PRO A 43 9.96 17.46 -3.65
CA PRO A 43 10.08 18.26 -2.40
C PRO A 43 8.75 18.60 -1.73
N GLU A 44 7.68 18.74 -2.52
CA GLU A 44 6.32 19.02 -2.06
C GLU A 44 5.74 17.91 -1.19
N ALA A 45 6.17 16.67 -1.40
CA ALA A 45 5.78 15.52 -0.59
C ALA A 45 6.36 15.58 0.83
N ARG A 46 7.37 16.43 1.08
CA ARG A 46 7.96 16.67 2.41
C ARG A 46 8.24 15.36 3.17
N ARG A 47 8.76 14.34 2.46
CA ARG A 47 9.08 13.04 3.06
C ARG A 47 10.19 13.19 4.09
N ASN A 48 9.97 12.67 5.29
CA ASN A 48 11.00 12.61 6.34
C ASN A 48 10.81 11.36 7.20
N TRP A 49 11.88 10.91 7.87
CA TRP A 49 11.85 9.73 8.70
C TRP A 49 12.77 9.87 9.92
N TRP A 50 12.50 9.07 10.94
CA TRP A 50 13.25 9.05 12.19
C TRP A 50 13.56 7.63 12.61
N ALA A 51 14.80 7.41 13.08
CA ALA A 51 15.31 6.16 13.57
C ALA A 51 15.44 6.18 15.11
N ALA A 52 14.92 5.16 15.78
CA ALA A 52 15.14 4.90 17.19
C ALA A 52 16.09 3.70 17.33
N ARG A 53 17.25 3.88 18.01
CA ARG A 53 18.29 2.85 18.15
C ARG A 53 18.60 2.56 19.60
N ASP A 54 18.75 1.27 19.92
CA ASP A 54 19.35 0.78 21.18
C ASP A 54 20.74 0.22 20.87
N GLY A 55 21.78 1.01 21.12
CA GLY A 55 23.12 0.77 20.58
C GLY A 55 23.10 0.85 19.04
N GLU A 56 23.57 -0.19 18.37
CA GLU A 56 23.59 -0.29 16.91
C GLU A 56 22.27 -0.80 16.33
N SER A 57 21.41 -1.41 17.13
CA SER A 57 20.16 -2.03 16.68
C SER A 57 19.08 -0.98 16.45
N LEU A 58 18.45 -0.99 15.27
CA LEU A 58 17.24 -0.22 14.98
C LEU A 58 16.05 -0.90 15.68
N VAL A 59 15.39 -0.17 16.58
CA VAL A 59 14.29 -0.71 17.41
C VAL A 59 12.97 0.02 17.20
N GLY A 60 13.00 1.13 16.46
CA GLY A 60 11.81 1.88 16.08
C GLY A 60 12.06 2.75 14.86
N TRP A 61 11.03 2.97 14.12
CA TRP A 61 11.00 3.75 12.89
C TRP A 61 9.76 4.62 12.84
N ALA A 62 9.89 5.81 12.32
CA ALA A 62 8.76 6.64 11.92
C ALA A 62 9.01 7.28 10.58
N SER A 63 7.96 7.44 9.79
CA SER A 63 7.97 8.24 8.57
C SER A 63 6.76 9.15 8.51
N ALA A 64 6.91 10.30 7.87
CA ALA A 64 5.85 11.25 7.62
C ALA A 64 6.06 11.97 6.28
N GLY A 65 4.98 12.45 5.71
CA GLY A 65 4.99 13.21 4.47
C GLY A 65 3.63 13.82 4.18
N VAL A 66 3.52 14.46 3.04
CA VAL A 66 2.29 15.07 2.54
C VAL A 66 1.92 14.38 1.22
N ASP A 67 0.66 14.01 1.08
CA ASP A 67 0.13 13.57 -0.20
C ASP A 67 0.08 14.77 -1.14
N HIS A 68 0.85 14.68 -2.20
CA HIS A 68 1.01 15.75 -3.17
C HIS A 68 0.15 15.55 -4.42
N ASP A 69 -0.51 14.39 -4.49
CA ASP A 69 -1.41 13.95 -5.57
C ASP A 69 -2.82 14.51 -5.41
N THR A 70 -3.11 15.15 -4.29
CA THR A 70 -4.44 15.66 -3.99
C THR A 70 -4.40 17.14 -3.67
N THR A 71 -5.46 17.86 -4.03
CA THR A 71 -5.60 19.29 -3.67
C THR A 71 -5.71 19.48 -2.16
N ALA A 72 -6.18 18.46 -1.44
CA ALA A 72 -6.30 18.48 0.03
C ALA A 72 -4.95 18.48 0.74
N ARG A 73 -3.86 18.01 0.09
CA ARG A 73 -2.50 17.92 0.64
C ARG A 73 -2.47 17.36 2.05
N SER A 74 -3.16 16.23 2.25
CA SER A 74 -3.24 15.57 3.55
C SER A 74 -1.87 15.10 3.99
N GLY A 75 -1.51 15.33 5.25
CA GLY A 75 -0.34 14.71 5.86
C GLY A 75 -0.62 13.24 6.17
N TYR A 76 0.43 12.43 6.18
CA TYR A 76 0.36 11.07 6.72
C TYR A 76 1.55 10.79 7.62
N LEU A 77 1.39 9.86 8.56
CA LEU A 77 2.48 9.35 9.38
C LEU A 77 2.31 7.87 9.70
N GLY A 78 3.45 7.20 9.84
CA GLY A 78 3.54 5.83 10.33
C GLY A 78 4.61 5.70 11.41
N VAL A 79 4.37 4.84 12.40
CA VAL A 79 5.32 4.55 13.49
C VAL A 79 5.33 3.06 13.76
N TRP A 80 6.52 2.46 13.71
CA TRP A 80 6.74 1.03 13.95
C TRP A 80 7.77 0.86 15.05
N ILE A 81 7.49 -0.01 16.03
CA ILE A 81 8.37 -0.27 17.16
C ILE A 81 8.37 -1.75 17.43
N LEU A 82 9.57 -2.34 17.53
CA LEU A 82 9.74 -3.73 17.94
C LEU A 82 9.00 -4.01 19.24
N GLU A 83 8.34 -5.14 19.35
CA GLU A 83 7.51 -5.49 20.50
C GLU A 83 8.30 -5.39 21.82
N SER A 84 9.54 -5.87 21.82
CA SER A 84 10.46 -5.82 22.97
C SER A 84 10.78 -4.40 23.47
N HIS A 85 10.52 -3.38 22.64
CA HIS A 85 10.81 -1.96 22.93
C HIS A 85 9.55 -1.09 23.08
N ARG A 86 8.37 -1.69 22.98
CA ARG A 86 7.10 -0.98 23.23
C ARG A 86 6.98 -0.54 24.70
N ARG A 87 6.11 0.42 24.96
CA ARG A 87 5.78 0.96 26.29
C ARG A 87 6.94 1.63 27.03
N ARG A 88 8.00 2.04 26.29
CA ARG A 88 9.18 2.76 26.81
C ARG A 88 9.21 4.24 26.39
N GLY A 89 8.10 4.79 25.90
CA GLY A 89 8.00 6.19 25.45
C GLY A 89 8.50 6.46 24.02
N ILE A 90 9.13 5.48 23.34
CA ILE A 90 9.70 5.66 22.00
C ILE A 90 8.65 6.15 21.02
N GLY A 91 7.47 5.52 20.96
CA GLY A 91 6.37 5.91 20.08
C GLY A 91 5.87 7.33 20.33
N THR A 92 5.84 7.77 21.57
CA THR A 92 5.46 9.14 21.94
C THR A 92 6.41 10.17 21.33
N VAL A 93 7.73 9.91 21.42
CA VAL A 93 8.74 10.81 20.83
C VAL A 93 8.66 10.81 19.31
N LEU A 94 8.53 9.63 18.69
CA LEU A 94 8.45 9.50 17.23
C LEU A 94 7.21 10.19 16.66
N VAL A 95 6.02 9.98 17.26
CA VAL A 95 4.78 10.66 16.86
C VAL A 95 4.92 12.18 17.04
N GLY A 96 5.51 12.62 18.16
CA GLY A 96 5.74 14.05 18.42
C GLY A 96 6.60 14.72 17.33
N ARG A 97 7.66 14.05 16.86
CA ARG A 97 8.51 14.54 15.77
C ARG A 97 7.77 14.56 14.43
N ALA A 98 7.04 13.49 14.09
CA ALA A 98 6.26 13.42 12.88
C ALA A 98 5.16 14.49 12.83
N LEU A 99 4.43 14.70 13.94
CA LEU A 99 3.41 15.74 14.04
C LEU A 99 3.99 17.16 13.99
N ALA A 100 5.18 17.37 14.53
CA ALA A 100 5.88 18.65 14.42
C ALA A 100 6.30 18.94 12.98
N HIS A 101 6.80 17.94 12.27
CA HIS A 101 7.15 18.02 10.85
C HIS A 101 5.94 18.37 9.96
N LEU A 102 4.77 17.81 10.28
CA LEU A 102 3.49 18.05 9.61
C LEU A 102 2.73 19.27 10.19
N GLY A 103 3.42 20.24 10.76
CA GLY A 103 2.84 21.32 11.55
C GLY A 103 1.75 22.16 10.87
N ASP A 104 1.84 22.33 9.54
CA ASP A 104 0.90 23.10 8.70
C ASP A 104 -0.18 22.25 8.03
N SER A 105 -0.10 20.90 8.13
CA SER A 105 -1.14 20.05 7.60
C SER A 105 -2.42 20.14 8.46
N THR A 106 -3.54 20.47 7.83
CA THR A 106 -4.84 20.59 8.48
C THR A 106 -5.51 19.24 8.68
N ARG A 107 -5.13 18.25 7.87
CA ARG A 107 -5.59 16.87 7.94
C ARG A 107 -4.40 15.93 7.93
N ILE A 108 -4.37 14.95 8.84
CA ILE A 108 -3.28 13.96 8.91
C ILE A 108 -3.91 12.58 9.04
N GLN A 109 -3.41 11.66 8.25
CA GLN A 109 -3.85 10.27 8.22
C GLN A 109 -2.83 9.35 8.90
N ALA A 110 -3.31 8.29 9.49
CA ALA A 110 -2.51 7.21 10.04
C ALA A 110 -3.30 5.90 9.97
N SER A 111 -2.60 4.78 10.07
CA SER A 111 -3.24 3.47 10.24
C SER A 111 -2.60 2.70 11.38
N ALA A 112 -3.35 1.79 11.98
CA ALA A 112 -2.87 0.93 13.05
C ALA A 112 -3.36 -0.51 12.85
N SER A 113 -2.50 -1.49 13.18
CA SER A 113 -2.91 -2.87 13.39
C SER A 113 -3.69 -3.00 14.71
N GLU A 114 -4.25 -4.17 15.00
CA GLU A 114 -4.91 -4.43 16.29
C GLU A 114 -4.00 -4.10 17.49
N ALA A 115 -2.72 -4.45 17.40
CA ALA A 115 -1.75 -4.17 18.47
C ALA A 115 -1.49 -2.66 18.70
N GLY A 116 -1.72 -1.84 17.67
CA GLY A 116 -1.57 -0.38 17.71
C GLY A 116 -2.86 0.38 17.95
N ARG A 117 -4.01 -0.31 17.97
CA ARG A 117 -5.34 0.27 18.13
C ARG A 117 -5.41 1.14 19.39
N GLY A 118 -6.05 2.28 19.29
CA GLY A 118 -6.18 3.25 20.39
C GLY A 118 -4.91 4.08 20.68
N PHE A 119 -3.75 3.76 20.09
CA PHE A 119 -2.57 4.60 20.24
C PHE A 119 -2.72 5.96 19.53
N PRO A 120 -3.22 6.05 18.28
CA PRO A 120 -3.47 7.32 17.60
C PRO A 120 -4.46 8.23 18.33
N GLU A 121 -5.47 7.68 18.99
CA GLU A 121 -6.50 8.44 19.73
C GLU A 121 -5.91 9.33 20.83
N ARG A 122 -4.77 8.94 21.42
CA ARG A 122 -4.06 9.74 22.44
C ARG A 122 -3.53 11.07 21.90
N TYR A 123 -3.44 11.19 20.58
CA TYR A 123 -2.97 12.39 19.87
C TYR A 123 -4.12 13.11 19.17
N GLY A 124 -5.37 12.74 19.47
CA GLY A 124 -6.57 13.37 18.91
C GLY A 124 -7.03 12.81 17.56
N PHE A 125 -6.40 11.74 17.08
CA PHE A 125 -6.91 11.05 15.91
C PHE A 125 -8.23 10.36 16.24
N ARG A 126 -9.16 10.36 15.26
CA ARG A 126 -10.40 9.59 15.33
C ARG A 126 -10.35 8.43 14.35
N HIS A 127 -10.83 7.27 14.73
CA HIS A 127 -11.04 6.14 13.82
C HIS A 127 -12.13 6.50 12.79
N THR A 128 -11.87 6.21 11.52
CA THR A 128 -12.77 6.54 10.40
C THR A 128 -13.36 5.30 9.76
N HIS A 129 -12.53 4.34 9.40
CA HIS A 129 -12.94 3.10 8.76
C HIS A 129 -11.98 1.95 9.09
N THR A 130 -12.41 0.75 8.76
CA THR A 130 -11.60 -0.46 8.95
C THR A 130 -11.34 -1.10 7.59
N ARG A 131 -10.10 -1.51 7.37
CA ARG A 131 -9.69 -2.28 6.20
C ARG A 131 -9.39 -3.71 6.60
N ARG A 132 -9.78 -4.64 5.75
CA ARG A 132 -9.49 -6.07 5.91
C ARG A 132 -8.23 -6.42 5.14
N VAL A 133 -7.22 -6.94 5.82
CA VAL A 133 -6.08 -7.58 5.19
C VAL A 133 -6.39 -9.06 5.04
N SER A 134 -6.26 -9.56 3.84
CA SER A 134 -6.53 -10.97 3.51
C SER A 134 -5.36 -11.56 2.73
N GLY A 135 -5.19 -12.88 2.83
CA GLY A 135 -4.12 -13.60 2.15
C GLY A 135 -4.60 -14.88 1.50
N VAL A 136 -3.87 -15.31 0.47
CA VAL A 136 -4.10 -16.58 -0.24
C VAL A 136 -2.76 -17.15 -0.73
N ASP A 137 -2.62 -18.47 -0.73
CA ASP A 137 -1.57 -19.15 -1.48
C ASP A 137 -1.99 -19.18 -2.97
N PRO A 138 -1.24 -18.52 -3.87
CA PRO A 138 -1.66 -18.44 -5.28
C PRO A 138 -1.71 -19.81 -5.96
N ARG A 139 -0.99 -20.82 -5.45
CA ARG A 139 -0.99 -22.19 -5.97
C ARG A 139 -2.30 -22.94 -5.64
N ALA A 140 -3.04 -22.46 -4.64
CA ALA A 140 -4.33 -23.03 -4.26
C ALA A 140 -5.52 -22.42 -5.01
N VAL A 141 -5.28 -21.38 -5.83
CA VAL A 141 -6.33 -20.69 -6.60
C VAL A 141 -6.63 -21.46 -7.88
N ASP A 142 -7.90 -21.83 -8.07
CA ASP A 142 -8.34 -22.40 -9.35
C ASP A 142 -8.34 -21.32 -10.44
N THR A 143 -7.48 -21.49 -11.42
CA THR A 143 -7.31 -20.57 -12.55
C THR A 143 -7.90 -21.10 -13.88
N GLY A 144 -8.63 -22.21 -13.87
CA GLY A 144 -9.17 -22.87 -15.07
C GLY A 144 -10.13 -22.00 -15.88
N GLU A 145 -10.81 -21.06 -15.23
CA GLU A 145 -11.68 -20.10 -15.92
C GLU A 145 -10.96 -19.23 -16.95
N LEU A 146 -9.67 -18.96 -16.79
CA LEU A 146 -8.89 -18.17 -17.76
C LEU A 146 -8.81 -18.83 -19.14
N ASP A 147 -8.93 -20.17 -19.21
CA ASP A 147 -8.81 -20.91 -20.46
C ASP A 147 -10.07 -20.80 -21.33
N SER A 148 -11.19 -20.33 -20.76
CA SER A 148 -12.47 -20.10 -21.42
C SER A 148 -12.90 -18.63 -21.45
N ALA A 149 -12.03 -17.70 -21.01
CA ALA A 149 -12.36 -16.29 -20.96
C ALA A 149 -12.44 -15.66 -22.37
N GLU A 150 -13.47 -14.88 -22.60
CA GLU A 150 -13.63 -14.11 -23.86
C GLU A 150 -12.66 -12.93 -23.97
N ALA A 151 -12.20 -12.40 -22.82
CA ALA A 151 -11.23 -11.31 -22.78
C ALA A 151 -9.81 -11.82 -22.94
N ALA A 152 -9.00 -11.14 -23.74
CA ALA A 152 -7.56 -11.36 -23.75
C ALA A 152 -6.94 -10.89 -22.42
N ILE A 153 -5.91 -11.60 -21.97
CA ILE A 153 -5.11 -11.24 -20.80
C ILE A 153 -3.70 -10.93 -21.26
N ALA A 154 -3.17 -9.83 -20.77
CA ALA A 154 -1.80 -9.40 -21.03
C ALA A 154 -1.16 -8.88 -19.74
N SER A 155 0.18 -8.97 -19.64
CA SER A 155 0.92 -8.32 -18.55
C SER A 155 0.86 -6.80 -18.70
N LEU A 156 1.03 -6.06 -17.61
CA LEU A 156 1.12 -4.59 -17.69
C LEU A 156 2.30 -4.17 -18.56
N LEU A 157 3.39 -4.95 -18.55
CA LEU A 157 4.56 -4.70 -19.39
C LEU A 157 4.22 -4.75 -20.92
N GLU A 158 3.35 -5.69 -21.33
CA GLU A 158 2.90 -5.82 -22.73
C GLU A 158 1.88 -4.73 -23.11
N VAL A 159 1.05 -4.31 -22.17
CA VAL A 159 0.01 -3.28 -22.39
C VAL A 159 0.60 -1.88 -22.52
N GLY A 160 1.61 -1.59 -21.69
CA GLY A 160 2.26 -0.28 -21.62
C GLY A 160 1.57 0.72 -20.69
N PRO A 161 2.33 1.74 -20.23
CA PRO A 161 1.89 2.64 -19.18
C PRO A 161 0.69 3.51 -19.57
N GLU A 162 0.58 3.93 -20.84
CA GLU A 162 -0.48 4.84 -21.26
C GLU A 162 -1.88 4.21 -21.13
N GLN A 163 -2.04 2.95 -21.54
CA GLN A 163 -3.33 2.26 -21.44
C GLN A 163 -3.65 1.90 -20.00
N VAL A 164 -2.64 1.50 -19.23
CA VAL A 164 -2.80 1.16 -17.81
C VAL A 164 -3.19 2.39 -17.02
N PHE A 165 -2.58 3.54 -17.28
CA PHE A 165 -2.92 4.82 -16.67
C PHE A 165 -4.38 5.21 -16.89
N VAL A 166 -4.92 5.02 -18.08
CA VAL A 166 -6.35 5.33 -18.37
C VAL A 166 -7.29 4.54 -17.46
N VAL A 167 -6.97 3.25 -17.20
CA VAL A 167 -7.78 2.42 -16.30
C VAL A 167 -7.63 2.87 -14.85
N ASP A 168 -6.40 3.14 -14.43
CA ASP A 168 -6.07 3.55 -13.06
C ASP A 168 -6.72 4.90 -12.74
N ALA A 169 -6.42 5.94 -13.52
CA ALA A 169 -6.90 7.29 -13.29
C ALA A 169 -8.45 7.41 -13.26
N GLU A 170 -9.17 6.56 -14.04
CA GLU A 170 -10.63 6.53 -13.96
C GLU A 170 -11.12 5.76 -12.73
N SER A 171 -10.50 4.61 -12.42
CA SER A 171 -11.06 3.72 -11.41
C SER A 171 -10.69 4.11 -9.98
N VAL A 172 -9.55 4.78 -9.76
CA VAL A 172 -9.12 5.23 -8.43
C VAL A 172 -10.05 6.27 -7.82
N LEU A 173 -10.71 7.07 -8.65
CA LEU A 173 -11.69 8.08 -8.20
C LEU A 173 -12.92 7.50 -7.49
N ASP A 174 -13.18 6.20 -7.66
CA ASP A 174 -14.30 5.49 -7.05
C ASP A 174 -13.86 4.58 -5.90
N GLU A 175 -12.58 4.64 -5.51
CA GLU A 175 -12.07 3.83 -4.40
C GLU A 175 -12.59 4.37 -3.06
N PRO A 176 -13.22 3.51 -2.23
CA PRO A 176 -13.66 3.95 -0.91
C PRO A 176 -12.48 4.18 0.02
N GLY A 177 -12.51 5.29 0.76
CA GLY A 177 -11.47 5.64 1.73
C GLY A 177 -11.56 7.08 2.21
N ASP A 178 -10.56 7.50 2.97
CA ASP A 178 -10.43 8.88 3.48
C ASP A 178 -9.66 9.80 2.51
N ASP A 179 -9.06 9.23 1.47
CA ASP A 179 -8.27 9.98 0.50
C ASP A 179 -9.20 10.74 -0.45
N VAL A 180 -8.90 12.01 -0.63
CA VAL A 180 -9.58 12.85 -1.63
C VAL A 180 -8.71 12.85 -2.88
N ILE A 181 -8.96 11.91 -3.77
CA ILE A 181 -8.29 11.84 -5.08
C ILE A 181 -9.14 12.63 -6.05
N ASP A 182 -8.64 13.77 -6.53
CA ASP A 182 -9.36 14.70 -7.41
C ASP A 182 -8.75 14.80 -8.82
N ALA A 183 -7.47 14.47 -8.96
CA ALA A 183 -6.82 14.33 -10.27
C ALA A 183 -5.58 13.44 -10.12
N VAL A 184 -5.25 12.72 -11.18
CA VAL A 184 -4.01 11.95 -11.28
C VAL A 184 -3.26 12.42 -12.52
N GLU A 185 -2.10 13.02 -12.31
CA GLU A 185 -1.23 13.45 -13.41
C GLU A 185 -0.37 12.29 -13.90
N TYR A 186 -0.27 12.10 -15.23
CA TYR A 186 0.41 10.95 -15.83
C TYR A 186 1.87 10.82 -15.39
N ASP A 187 2.64 11.93 -15.47
CA ASP A 187 4.06 11.90 -15.12
C ASP A 187 4.30 11.61 -13.62
N GLN A 188 3.38 12.02 -12.77
CA GLN A 188 3.42 11.72 -11.34
C GLN A 188 3.08 10.26 -11.10
N TRP A 189 1.99 9.74 -11.67
CA TRP A 189 1.62 8.34 -11.59
C TRP A 189 2.72 7.43 -12.12
N LEU A 190 3.40 7.84 -13.21
CA LEU A 190 4.52 7.09 -13.78
C LEU A 190 5.63 6.91 -12.74
N ARG A 191 6.04 7.99 -12.05
CA ARG A 191 7.10 7.94 -11.02
C ARG A 191 6.65 7.16 -9.77
N ASP A 192 5.46 7.44 -9.27
CA ASP A 192 5.04 6.98 -7.95
C ASP A 192 4.56 5.52 -7.96
N TYR A 193 3.99 5.08 -9.08
CA TYR A 193 3.39 3.75 -9.22
C TYR A 193 4.07 2.90 -10.29
N TRP A 194 4.15 3.33 -11.54
CA TRP A 194 4.66 2.52 -12.64
C TRP A 194 6.14 2.17 -12.50
N GLU A 195 6.97 3.12 -12.11
CA GLU A 195 8.42 2.96 -11.91
C GLU A 195 8.76 2.44 -10.50
N HIS A 196 7.77 2.16 -9.66
CA HIS A 196 8.02 1.67 -8.31
C HIS A 196 8.71 0.31 -8.36
N PRO A 197 9.90 0.13 -7.73
CA PRO A 197 10.69 -1.10 -7.85
C PRO A 197 10.00 -2.37 -7.36
N ASP A 198 9.04 -2.26 -6.44
CA ASP A 198 8.29 -3.40 -5.94
C ASP A 198 7.17 -3.83 -6.92
N LEU A 199 6.72 -2.96 -7.84
CA LEU A 199 5.71 -3.30 -8.83
C LEU A 199 6.32 -4.22 -9.90
N ASP A 200 5.83 -5.45 -9.96
CA ASP A 200 6.25 -6.40 -11.00
C ASP A 200 5.31 -6.30 -12.21
N LEU A 201 5.74 -5.59 -13.24
CA LEU A 201 4.94 -5.35 -14.45
C LEU A 201 4.65 -6.63 -15.26
N ALA A 202 5.50 -7.65 -15.15
CA ALA A 202 5.31 -8.92 -15.86
C ALA A 202 4.31 -9.84 -15.12
N LEU A 203 4.27 -9.76 -13.79
CA LEU A 203 3.32 -10.51 -12.96
C LEU A 203 1.98 -9.78 -12.78
N SER A 204 1.99 -8.45 -12.83
CA SER A 204 0.78 -7.62 -12.87
C SER A 204 0.05 -7.83 -14.20
N GLN A 205 -1.29 -7.90 -14.19
CA GLN A 205 -2.06 -8.31 -15.34
C GLN A 205 -3.19 -7.35 -15.67
N ALA A 206 -3.53 -7.27 -16.94
CA ALA A 206 -4.67 -6.54 -17.46
C ALA A 206 -5.63 -7.47 -18.22
N ALA A 207 -6.92 -7.20 -18.11
CA ALA A 207 -7.91 -7.72 -19.05
C ALA A 207 -8.05 -6.74 -20.21
N VAL A 208 -7.98 -7.27 -21.43
CA VAL A 208 -8.04 -6.50 -22.67
C VAL A 208 -9.34 -6.85 -23.41
N ALA A 209 -10.14 -5.85 -23.71
CA ALA A 209 -11.35 -5.98 -24.52
C ALA A 209 -11.43 -4.79 -25.48
N ASP A 210 -12.04 -5.00 -26.64
CA ASP A 210 -12.17 -3.97 -27.70
C ASP A 210 -10.81 -3.31 -28.07
N GLY A 211 -9.72 -4.10 -28.01
CA GLY A 211 -8.36 -3.66 -28.36
C GLY A 211 -7.66 -2.77 -27.32
N ARG A 212 -8.19 -2.66 -26.09
CA ARG A 212 -7.62 -1.83 -25.03
C ARG A 212 -7.70 -2.50 -23.66
N ALA A 213 -6.85 -2.07 -22.73
CA ALA A 213 -6.97 -2.46 -21.33
C ALA A 213 -8.29 -1.90 -20.74
N VAL A 214 -9.05 -2.77 -20.07
CA VAL A 214 -10.34 -2.41 -19.45
C VAL A 214 -10.38 -2.70 -17.96
N ALA A 215 -9.45 -3.52 -17.45
CA ALA A 215 -9.23 -3.74 -16.04
C ALA A 215 -7.77 -4.10 -15.80
N VAL A 216 -7.26 -3.77 -14.61
CA VAL A 216 -5.87 -4.02 -14.20
C VAL A 216 -5.83 -4.64 -12.80
N ALA A 217 -4.79 -5.41 -12.53
CA ALA A 217 -4.43 -5.91 -11.21
C ALA A 217 -2.92 -5.74 -11.02
N TYR A 218 -2.53 -4.85 -10.09
CA TYR A 218 -1.15 -4.57 -9.76
C TYR A 218 -0.65 -5.53 -8.69
N VAL A 219 0.58 -5.96 -8.84
CA VAL A 219 1.24 -6.85 -7.89
C VAL A 219 2.61 -6.31 -7.53
N SER A 220 2.78 -5.95 -6.27
CA SER A 220 4.09 -5.66 -5.68
C SER A 220 4.68 -6.95 -5.11
N VAL A 221 5.97 -7.18 -5.32
CA VAL A 221 6.61 -8.47 -5.00
C VAL A 221 7.85 -8.26 -4.14
N ASP A 222 7.93 -9.01 -3.06
CA ASP A 222 9.16 -9.27 -2.32
C ASP A 222 9.56 -10.73 -2.53
N ARG A 223 10.59 -10.94 -3.37
CA ARG A 223 11.05 -12.28 -3.74
C ARG A 223 11.82 -12.96 -2.61
N GLU A 224 12.44 -12.19 -1.71
CA GLU A 224 13.18 -12.72 -0.57
C GLU A 224 12.22 -13.37 0.44
N SER A 225 11.14 -12.70 0.78
CA SER A 225 10.09 -13.25 1.65
C SER A 225 9.09 -14.16 0.94
N ARG A 226 9.17 -14.28 -0.41
CA ARG A 226 8.24 -15.03 -1.28
C ARG A 226 6.79 -14.56 -1.12
N ARG A 227 6.62 -13.26 -0.92
CA ARG A 227 5.32 -12.60 -0.74
C ARG A 227 5.02 -11.62 -1.83
N ALA A 228 3.74 -11.45 -2.10
CA ALA A 228 3.24 -10.43 -2.98
C ALA A 228 2.07 -9.68 -2.33
N LEU A 229 1.89 -8.43 -2.72
CA LEU A 229 0.72 -7.63 -2.41
C LEU A 229 -0.02 -7.34 -3.72
N ASN A 230 -1.26 -7.76 -3.85
CA ASN A 230 -2.14 -7.19 -4.85
C ASN A 230 -2.53 -5.79 -4.37
N SER A 231 -1.72 -4.81 -4.77
CA SER A 231 -1.76 -3.44 -4.26
C SER A 231 -2.91 -2.63 -4.85
N TYR A 232 -3.35 -2.96 -6.07
CA TYR A 232 -4.47 -2.28 -6.72
C TYR A 232 -5.22 -3.23 -7.65
N THR A 233 -6.52 -3.00 -7.81
CA THR A 233 -7.35 -3.66 -8.82
C THR A 233 -8.48 -2.71 -9.22
N GLY A 234 -8.49 -2.31 -10.47
CA GLY A 234 -9.48 -1.38 -11.01
C GLY A 234 -10.05 -1.81 -12.35
N SER A 235 -11.15 -1.20 -12.75
CA SER A 235 -11.75 -1.36 -14.07
C SER A 235 -12.45 -0.10 -14.52
N LEU A 236 -12.41 0.17 -15.82
CA LEU A 236 -13.17 1.25 -16.46
C LEU A 236 -14.65 1.09 -16.12
N ARG A 237 -15.32 2.20 -15.80
CA ARG A 237 -16.75 2.23 -15.41
C ARG A 237 -17.65 1.53 -16.42
N ALA A 238 -17.41 1.76 -17.73
CA ALA A 238 -18.18 1.14 -18.80
C ALA A 238 -18.05 -0.39 -18.90
N TYR A 239 -17.05 -0.97 -18.23
CA TYR A 239 -16.77 -2.40 -18.27
C TYR A 239 -17.00 -3.11 -16.93
N ARG A 240 -17.50 -2.40 -15.92
CA ARG A 240 -17.83 -2.97 -14.60
C ARG A 240 -18.98 -3.98 -14.68
N GLY A 241 -19.04 -4.87 -13.70
CA GLY A 241 -20.05 -5.93 -13.63
C GLY A 241 -19.84 -7.09 -14.63
N ARG A 242 -18.85 -7.00 -15.53
CA ARG A 242 -18.54 -8.01 -16.55
C ARG A 242 -17.44 -9.00 -16.15
N GLY A 243 -16.91 -8.89 -14.94
CA GLY A 243 -15.92 -9.82 -14.41
C GLY A 243 -14.45 -9.52 -14.78
N PHE A 244 -14.15 -8.47 -15.56
CA PHE A 244 -12.79 -8.20 -16.04
C PHE A 244 -11.75 -7.95 -14.92
N ALA A 245 -12.12 -7.23 -13.85
CA ALA A 245 -11.24 -7.04 -12.70
C ALA A 245 -10.88 -8.38 -12.03
N ARG A 246 -11.85 -9.29 -11.93
CA ARG A 246 -11.61 -10.64 -11.40
C ARG A 246 -10.71 -11.46 -12.32
N LEU A 247 -10.89 -11.38 -13.64
CA LEU A 247 -10.04 -12.07 -14.61
C LEU A 247 -8.59 -11.57 -14.56
N ALA A 248 -8.37 -10.24 -14.50
CA ALA A 248 -7.03 -9.67 -14.35
C ALA A 248 -6.36 -10.16 -13.05
N LYS A 249 -7.10 -10.16 -11.93
CA LYS A 249 -6.62 -10.65 -10.65
C LYS A 249 -6.34 -12.16 -10.66
N LEU A 250 -7.19 -12.95 -11.28
CA LEU A 250 -7.02 -14.39 -11.44
C LEU A 250 -5.78 -14.72 -12.29
N ALA A 251 -5.54 -13.96 -13.37
CA ALA A 251 -4.36 -14.11 -14.20
C ALA A 251 -3.07 -13.77 -13.43
N ALA A 252 -3.10 -12.73 -12.58
CA ALA A 252 -1.99 -12.44 -11.69
C ALA A 252 -1.71 -13.61 -10.72
N MET A 253 -2.74 -14.27 -10.17
CA MET A 253 -2.57 -15.46 -9.33
C MET A 253 -1.86 -16.59 -10.08
N ARG A 254 -2.26 -16.87 -11.34
CA ARG A 254 -1.59 -17.90 -12.18
C ARG A 254 -0.11 -17.58 -12.37
N ARG A 255 0.24 -16.32 -12.62
CA ARG A 255 1.63 -15.87 -12.78
C ARG A 255 2.42 -16.00 -11.49
N LEU A 256 1.84 -15.57 -10.36
CA LEU A 256 2.48 -15.62 -9.05
C LEU A 256 2.73 -17.07 -8.58
N ALA A 257 1.81 -17.98 -8.85
CA ALA A 257 2.00 -19.41 -8.58
C ALA A 257 3.23 -19.97 -9.32
N GLY A 258 3.49 -19.53 -10.55
CA GLY A 258 4.67 -19.90 -11.35
C GLY A 258 5.95 -19.17 -10.95
N ALA A 259 5.88 -18.11 -10.15
CA ALA A 259 6.99 -17.27 -9.74
C ALA A 259 7.51 -17.55 -8.33
N ASP A 260 7.16 -18.70 -7.76
CA ASP A 260 7.57 -19.16 -6.42
C ASP A 260 7.09 -18.25 -5.28
N ILE A 261 5.94 -17.60 -5.45
CA ILE A 261 5.28 -16.82 -4.40
C ILE A 261 4.39 -17.76 -3.57
N GLU A 262 4.50 -17.65 -2.25
CA GLU A 262 3.77 -18.50 -1.29
C GLU A 262 2.55 -17.83 -0.70
N LEU A 263 2.57 -16.49 -0.61
CA LEU A 263 1.49 -15.71 -0.01
C LEU A 263 1.23 -14.44 -0.80
N VAL A 264 0.01 -14.29 -1.27
CA VAL A 264 -0.48 -13.05 -1.87
C VAL A 264 -1.42 -12.37 -0.90
N LEU A 265 -1.07 -11.16 -0.51
CA LEU A 265 -1.84 -10.30 0.37
C LEU A 265 -2.69 -9.33 -0.43
N THR A 266 -3.75 -8.82 0.17
CA THR A 266 -4.55 -7.69 -0.32
C THR A 266 -5.19 -6.98 0.87
N GLU A 267 -5.41 -5.68 0.74
CA GLU A 267 -6.06 -4.85 1.76
C GLU A 267 -7.23 -4.10 1.11
N ASN A 268 -8.41 -4.19 1.71
CA ASN A 268 -9.60 -3.56 1.18
C ASN A 268 -10.47 -3.00 2.31
N ASP A 269 -11.08 -1.86 2.06
CA ASP A 269 -12.10 -1.31 2.94
C ASP A 269 -13.24 -2.33 3.16
N GLU A 270 -13.74 -2.47 4.39
CA GLU A 270 -14.81 -3.41 4.73
C GLU A 270 -16.14 -3.05 4.05
N THR A 271 -16.28 -1.83 3.55
CA THR A 271 -17.46 -1.38 2.78
C THR A 271 -17.34 -1.70 1.29
N ASN A 272 -16.15 -2.08 0.80
CA ASN A 272 -15.94 -2.42 -0.62
C ASN A 272 -16.46 -3.84 -0.93
N ALA A 273 -17.78 -4.02 -0.83
CA ALA A 273 -18.43 -5.31 -1.05
C ALA A 273 -18.09 -5.97 -2.40
N PRO A 274 -17.99 -5.23 -3.54
CA PRO A 274 -17.62 -5.84 -4.81
C PRO A 274 -16.22 -6.45 -4.79
N MET A 275 -15.22 -5.76 -4.22
CA MET A 275 -13.85 -6.26 -4.17
C MET A 275 -13.73 -7.42 -3.17
N LEU A 276 -14.40 -7.33 -2.02
CA LEU A 276 -14.44 -8.43 -1.05
C LEU A 276 -15.05 -9.70 -1.66
N ALA A 277 -16.11 -9.58 -2.47
CA ALA A 277 -16.71 -10.72 -3.15
C ALA A 277 -15.76 -11.34 -4.20
N ILE A 278 -14.93 -10.55 -4.90
CA ILE A 278 -13.89 -11.06 -5.79
C ILE A 278 -12.83 -11.83 -4.96
N ASN A 279 -12.35 -11.24 -3.88
CA ASN A 279 -11.34 -11.86 -3.02
C ASN A 279 -11.84 -13.19 -2.43
N ASP A 280 -13.06 -13.23 -1.92
CA ASP A 280 -13.66 -14.46 -1.37
C ASP A 280 -13.74 -15.59 -2.42
N ARG A 281 -14.10 -15.26 -3.67
CA ARG A 281 -14.13 -16.24 -4.78
C ARG A 281 -12.74 -16.74 -5.18
N LEU A 282 -11.70 -15.90 -5.04
CA LEU A 282 -10.30 -16.27 -5.26
C LEU A 282 -9.68 -17.02 -4.07
N GLY A 283 -10.45 -17.25 -3.01
CA GLY A 283 -10.02 -18.03 -1.87
C GLY A 283 -9.22 -17.24 -0.82
N TYR A 284 -9.14 -15.91 -0.93
CA TYR A 284 -8.53 -15.11 0.12
C TYR A 284 -9.20 -15.31 1.46
N ARG A 285 -8.42 -15.35 2.53
CA ARG A 285 -8.91 -15.46 3.91
C ARG A 285 -8.44 -14.26 4.73
N PRO A 286 -9.30 -13.71 5.59
CA PRO A 286 -8.91 -12.63 6.50
C PRO A 286 -7.73 -13.05 7.38
N ILE A 287 -6.76 -12.15 7.53
CA ILE A 287 -5.58 -12.31 8.40
C ILE A 287 -5.68 -11.35 9.57
N GLU A 288 -5.91 -10.06 9.29
CA GLU A 288 -6.04 -9.04 10.31
C GLU A 288 -6.94 -7.88 9.84
N SER A 289 -7.32 -7.03 10.79
CA SER A 289 -7.96 -5.74 10.51
C SER A 289 -6.96 -4.62 10.67
N ARG A 290 -7.06 -3.63 9.79
CA ARG A 290 -6.29 -2.40 9.83
C ARG A 290 -7.23 -1.22 10.03
N TYR A 291 -6.94 -0.43 11.06
CA TYR A 291 -7.79 0.69 11.50
C TYR A 291 -7.25 1.99 10.93
N ALA A 292 -8.04 2.70 10.14
CA ALA A 292 -7.69 4.00 9.59
C ALA A 292 -8.10 5.11 10.56
N TYR A 293 -7.24 6.10 10.67
CA TYR A 293 -7.38 7.22 11.59
C TYR A 293 -7.11 8.54 10.90
N VAL A 294 -7.87 9.56 11.27
CA VAL A 294 -7.69 10.92 10.79
C VAL A 294 -7.60 11.88 11.98
N LEU A 295 -6.64 12.78 11.90
CA LEU A 295 -6.53 13.95 12.76
C LEU A 295 -6.88 15.19 11.93
N ASP A 296 -8.02 15.80 12.20
CA ASP A 296 -8.39 17.10 11.64
C ASP A 296 -7.90 18.20 12.59
N ARG A 297 -6.99 19.06 12.10
CA ARG A 297 -6.51 20.23 12.82
C ARG A 297 -7.26 21.45 12.33
N ARG A 298 -7.75 22.29 13.24
CA ARG A 298 -8.32 23.59 12.85
C ARG A 298 -7.18 24.44 12.29
N ALA A 299 -7.42 25.08 11.15
CA ALA A 299 -6.52 26.13 10.67
C ALA A 299 -6.40 27.20 11.78
N LYS A 300 -5.16 27.50 12.15
CA LYS A 300 -4.89 28.56 13.14
C LYS A 300 -5.08 29.93 12.51
#